data_e45af2d4612eff904dde019cfa01e03f
#
_entry.id   e45af2d4612eff904dde019cfa01e03f
#
_cell.length_a   1.000
_cell.length_b   1.000
_cell.length_c   1.000
_cell.angle_alpha   90.00
_cell.angle_beta   90.00
_cell.angle_gamma   90.00
#
_symmetry.space_group_name_H-M   'P 1'
#
loop_
_entity.id
_entity.type
_entity.pdbx_description
1 polymer ?
#
loop_
_entity_poly.entity_id
_entity_poly.type
_entity_poly.pdbx_seq_one_letter_code
_entity_poly.pdbx_strand_id
1 'polypeptide(L)'
;MMRTRNQQGSAAVQAVWALAGIVVIVAAFLFVKDTRPGPPVAFTTPYQAVLMTNGVAFYGKLEGYGTPRPVLTDVYVIVTQTNPDTKQTSKGLFKLDKVEDLYQPDRMYINPNQILGVEPVNPNSKVAQLIAQQAGH
;
A
#
# COMPACT_ATOMS: atom_id res chain seq x y z
N MET A 1 56.59 30.87 40.23
CA MET A 1 55.68 29.77 40.61
C MET A 1 54.66 29.63 39.51
N MET A 2 54.96 28.80 38.51
CA MET A 2 54.05 28.57 37.34
C MET A 2 53.05 27.48 37.69
N ARG A 3 51.76 27.85 37.59
CA ARG A 3 50.63 26.98 37.84
C ARG A 3 50.29 26.24 36.52
N THR A 4 50.75 24.99 36.41
CA THR A 4 50.34 24.12 35.29
C THR A 4 48.86 23.82 35.40
N ARG A 5 48.08 24.43 34.53
CA ARG A 5 46.64 24.23 34.41
C ARG A 5 46.42 22.82 33.83
N ASN A 6 45.74 21.96 34.58
CA ASN A 6 45.34 20.59 34.18
C ASN A 6 44.50 20.63 32.88
N GLN A 7 45.13 20.30 31.76
CA GLN A 7 44.44 20.11 30.47
C GLN A 7 43.83 18.68 30.29
N GLN A 8 43.96 17.82 31.28
CA GLN A 8 43.50 16.45 31.18
C GLN A 8 41.97 16.28 31.24
N GLY A 9 41.21 17.28 31.73
CA GLY A 9 39.75 17.21 31.80
C GLY A 9 39.02 17.43 30.47
N SER A 10 39.65 18.16 29.51
CA SER A 10 38.96 18.49 28.26
C SER A 10 38.95 17.38 27.22
N ALA A 11 40.01 16.56 27.18
CA ALA A 11 40.10 15.44 26.22
C ALA A 11 39.12 14.32 26.53
N ALA A 12 38.94 13.98 27.82
CA ALA A 12 37.96 12.96 28.24
C ALA A 12 36.50 13.39 27.96
N VAL A 13 36.19 14.67 28.22
CA VAL A 13 34.88 15.23 27.94
C VAL A 13 34.60 15.26 26.43
N GLN A 14 35.56 15.65 25.60
CA GLN A 14 35.46 15.64 24.16
C GLN A 14 35.26 14.22 23.58
N ALA A 15 35.97 13.22 24.16
CA ALA A 15 35.81 11.83 23.76
C ALA A 15 34.40 11.31 24.07
N VAL A 16 33.82 11.66 25.22
CA VAL A 16 32.44 11.27 25.60
C VAL A 16 31.42 11.87 24.66
N TRP A 17 31.57 13.16 24.30
CA TRP A 17 30.66 13.79 23.34
C TRP A 17 30.78 13.23 21.92
N ALA A 18 31.98 12.86 21.49
CA ALA A 18 32.19 12.19 20.20
C ALA A 18 31.55 10.82 20.15
N LEU A 19 31.65 9.99 21.21
CA LEU A 19 31.00 8.71 21.32
C LEU A 19 29.49 8.83 21.36
N ALA A 20 28.96 9.79 22.13
CA ALA A 20 27.50 10.05 22.15
C ALA A 20 26.97 10.45 20.78
N GLY A 21 27.68 11.28 20.02
CA GLY A 21 27.36 11.69 18.66
C GLY A 21 27.32 10.50 17.70
N ILE A 22 28.28 9.58 17.77
CA ILE A 22 28.33 8.37 16.95
C ILE A 22 27.14 7.45 17.25
N VAL A 23 26.79 7.25 18.52
CA VAL A 23 25.64 6.42 18.91
C VAL A 23 24.34 6.99 18.37
N VAL A 24 24.15 8.31 18.44
CA VAL A 24 22.94 8.97 17.89
C VAL A 24 22.86 8.80 16.37
N ILE A 25 23.99 8.97 15.66
CA ILE A 25 24.02 8.79 14.19
C ILE A 25 23.71 7.35 13.80
N VAL A 26 24.30 6.38 14.50
CA VAL A 26 24.03 4.95 14.24
C VAL A 26 22.58 4.61 14.54
N ALA A 27 22.03 5.07 15.65
CA ALA A 27 20.62 4.86 15.99
C ALA A 27 19.69 5.51 14.95
N ALA A 28 19.95 6.73 14.52
CA ALA A 28 19.20 7.40 13.47
C ALA A 28 19.29 6.66 12.13
N PHE A 29 20.47 6.14 11.78
CA PHE A 29 20.66 5.38 10.55
C PHE A 29 19.92 4.04 10.58
N LEU A 30 19.91 3.32 11.69
CA LEU A 30 19.16 2.08 11.88
C LEU A 30 17.67 2.35 11.82
N PHE A 31 17.19 3.42 12.46
CA PHE A 31 15.78 3.80 12.43
C PHE A 31 15.30 4.16 11.03
N VAL A 32 16.09 4.92 10.27
CA VAL A 32 15.77 5.27 8.87
C VAL A 32 15.78 4.04 7.96
N LYS A 33 16.61 3.04 8.25
CA LYS A 33 16.68 1.81 7.46
C LYS A 33 15.42 0.95 7.63
N ASP A 34 14.88 0.88 8.86
CA ASP A 34 13.64 0.15 9.15
C ASP A 34 12.38 0.83 8.57
N THR A 35 12.43 2.15 8.36
CA THR A 35 11.30 2.89 7.80
C THR A 35 11.31 2.98 6.28
N ARG A 36 12.33 2.42 5.60
CA ARG A 36 12.34 2.39 4.12
C ARG A 36 11.31 1.40 3.61
N PRO A 37 10.42 1.82 2.70
CA PRO A 37 9.52 0.88 2.03
C PRO A 37 10.34 -0.23 1.38
N GLY A 38 9.93 -1.48 1.58
CA GLY A 38 10.52 -2.61 0.88
C GLY A 38 10.32 -2.50 -0.64
N PRO A 39 10.98 -3.37 -1.42
CA PRO A 39 10.71 -3.44 -2.85
C PRO A 39 9.24 -3.80 -3.08
N PRO A 40 8.61 -3.30 -4.16
CA PRO A 40 7.23 -3.62 -4.48
C PRO A 40 7.06 -5.14 -4.63
N VAL A 41 5.96 -5.66 -4.07
CA VAL A 41 5.63 -7.08 -4.17
C VAL A 41 5.16 -7.37 -5.59
N ALA A 42 5.77 -8.36 -6.25
CA ALA A 42 5.33 -8.84 -7.55
C ALA A 42 4.28 -9.95 -7.37
N PHE A 43 3.18 -9.84 -8.10
CA PHE A 43 2.12 -10.86 -8.11
C PHE A 43 2.27 -11.79 -9.32
N THR A 44 1.92 -13.06 -9.14
CA THR A 44 1.95 -14.06 -10.22
C THR A 44 0.67 -14.07 -11.06
N THR A 45 -0.41 -13.50 -10.54
CA THR A 45 -1.70 -13.38 -11.22
C THR A 45 -1.91 -11.96 -11.76
N PRO A 46 -2.57 -11.78 -12.91
CA PRO A 46 -2.78 -10.47 -13.52
C PRO A 46 -3.70 -9.57 -12.69
N TYR A 47 -4.63 -10.15 -11.93
CA TYR A 47 -5.58 -9.43 -11.09
C TYR A 47 -5.45 -9.80 -9.62
N GLN A 48 -5.67 -8.83 -8.76
CA GLN A 48 -5.70 -8.98 -7.31
C GLN A 48 -7.03 -8.45 -6.76
N ALA A 49 -7.50 -9.07 -5.68
CA ALA A 49 -8.54 -8.51 -4.83
C ALA A 49 -7.88 -7.69 -3.73
N VAL A 50 -8.21 -6.42 -3.65
CA VAL A 50 -7.73 -5.49 -2.63
C VAL A 50 -8.86 -5.25 -1.64
N LEU A 51 -8.73 -5.82 -0.44
CA LEU A 51 -9.69 -5.64 0.64
C LEU A 51 -9.36 -4.37 1.38
N MET A 52 -10.34 -3.48 1.48
CA MET A 52 -10.21 -2.22 2.18
C MET A 52 -10.73 -2.32 3.63
N THR A 53 -10.21 -1.50 4.52
CA THR A 53 -10.64 -1.46 5.93
C THR A 53 -12.11 -1.11 6.14
N ASN A 54 -12.76 -0.49 5.16
CA ASN A 54 -14.20 -0.22 5.15
C ASN A 54 -15.07 -1.41 4.70
N GLY A 55 -14.46 -2.59 4.43
CA GLY A 55 -15.15 -3.79 4.01
C GLY A 55 -15.44 -3.88 2.50
N VAL A 56 -15.02 -2.91 1.71
CA VAL A 56 -15.15 -2.96 0.24
C VAL A 56 -13.97 -3.73 -0.35
N ALA A 57 -14.22 -4.58 -1.34
CA ALA A 57 -13.19 -5.24 -2.14
C ALA A 57 -13.21 -4.69 -3.56
N PHE A 58 -12.03 -4.25 -4.02
CA PHE A 58 -11.78 -3.88 -5.40
C PHE A 58 -10.95 -4.96 -6.09
N TYR A 59 -11.23 -5.21 -7.36
CA TYR A 59 -10.50 -6.18 -8.17
C TYR A 59 -9.80 -5.44 -9.30
N GLY A 60 -8.51 -5.67 -9.50
CA GLY A 60 -7.76 -4.95 -10.52
C GLY A 60 -6.31 -5.39 -10.59
N LYS A 61 -5.55 -4.71 -11.42
CA LYS A 61 -4.10 -4.91 -11.55
C LYS A 61 -3.41 -3.99 -10.54
N LEU A 62 -2.85 -4.58 -9.47
CA LEU A 62 -2.22 -3.83 -8.39
C LEU A 62 -0.72 -3.69 -8.65
N GLU A 63 -0.26 -2.46 -8.71
CA GLU A 63 1.14 -2.10 -8.86
C GLU A 63 1.64 -1.36 -7.62
N GLY A 64 2.92 -1.53 -7.30
CA GLY A 64 3.56 -0.82 -6.20
C GLY A 64 3.05 -1.22 -4.81
N TYR A 65 2.52 -2.42 -4.63
CA TYR A 65 2.15 -2.92 -3.30
C TYR A 65 3.40 -3.01 -2.41
N GLY A 66 3.31 -2.49 -1.19
CA GLY A 66 4.46 -2.33 -0.29
C GLY A 66 5.16 -0.99 -0.43
N THR A 67 4.76 -0.13 -1.37
CA THR A 67 5.25 1.24 -1.50
C THR A 67 4.27 2.25 -0.87
N PRO A 68 4.68 3.52 -0.67
CA PRO A 68 3.79 4.56 -0.16
C PRO A 68 2.61 4.92 -1.09
N ARG A 69 2.67 4.52 -2.36
CA ARG A 69 1.67 4.89 -3.39
C ARG A 69 1.31 3.71 -4.27
N PRO A 70 0.62 2.69 -3.75
CA PRO A 70 0.10 1.62 -4.58
C PRO A 70 -1.00 2.15 -5.52
N VAL A 71 -1.04 1.61 -6.73
CA VAL A 71 -1.98 1.99 -7.78
C VAL A 71 -2.72 0.75 -8.25
N LEU A 72 -4.04 0.85 -8.33
CA LEU A 72 -4.90 -0.18 -8.92
C LEU A 72 -5.40 0.33 -10.26
N THR A 73 -5.17 -0.44 -11.32
CA THR A 73 -5.65 -0.17 -12.67
C THR A 73 -6.62 -1.25 -13.12
N ASP A 74 -7.40 -0.96 -14.15
CA ASP A 74 -8.43 -1.87 -14.66
C ASP A 74 -9.34 -2.39 -13.53
N VAL A 75 -9.97 -1.42 -12.83
CA VAL A 75 -10.62 -1.65 -11.54
C VAL A 75 -12.05 -2.11 -11.70
N TYR A 76 -12.41 -3.16 -10.97
CA TYR A 76 -13.77 -3.71 -10.88
C TYR A 76 -14.24 -3.72 -9.43
N VAL A 77 -15.54 -3.61 -9.25
CA VAL A 77 -16.21 -3.66 -7.94
C VAL A 77 -17.45 -4.54 -8.02
N ILE A 78 -17.75 -5.25 -6.94
CA ILE A 78 -19.00 -5.99 -6.82
C ILE A 78 -20.07 -5.05 -6.29
N VAL A 79 -21.11 -4.82 -7.09
CA VAL A 79 -22.28 -4.05 -6.70
C VAL A 79 -23.43 -4.99 -6.42
N THR A 80 -24.09 -4.77 -5.29
CA THR A 80 -25.31 -5.47 -4.92
C THR A 80 -26.50 -4.60 -5.28
N GLN A 81 -27.35 -5.08 -6.18
CA GLN A 81 -28.56 -4.41 -6.61
C GLN A 81 -29.78 -5.16 -6.07
N THR A 82 -30.71 -4.44 -5.46
CA THR A 82 -31.97 -4.98 -5.00
C THR A 82 -33.09 -4.44 -5.88
N ASN A 83 -33.83 -5.33 -6.53
CA ASN A 83 -34.99 -4.93 -7.31
C ASN A 83 -36.09 -4.44 -6.33
N PRO A 84 -36.59 -3.19 -6.49
CA PRO A 84 -37.56 -2.62 -5.55
C PRO A 84 -38.90 -3.35 -5.57
N ASP A 85 -39.30 -3.91 -6.73
CA ASP A 85 -40.61 -4.56 -6.88
C ASP A 85 -40.60 -5.99 -6.36
N THR A 86 -39.59 -6.78 -6.72
CA THR A 86 -39.50 -8.20 -6.38
C THR A 86 -38.74 -8.48 -5.09
N LYS A 87 -38.06 -7.48 -4.51
CA LYS A 87 -37.12 -7.60 -3.37
C LYS A 87 -35.99 -8.61 -3.60
N GLN A 88 -35.79 -9.03 -4.84
CA GLN A 88 -34.70 -9.92 -5.19
C GLN A 88 -33.38 -9.13 -5.25
N THR A 89 -32.35 -9.72 -4.66
CA THR A 89 -31.01 -9.16 -4.64
C THR A 89 -30.12 -9.89 -5.64
N SER A 90 -29.47 -9.14 -6.50
CA SER A 90 -28.45 -9.65 -7.44
C SER A 90 -27.10 -9.00 -7.16
N LYS A 91 -26.03 -9.76 -7.37
CA LYS A 91 -24.66 -9.25 -7.30
C LYS A 91 -24.05 -9.28 -8.69
N GLY A 92 -23.52 -8.16 -9.11
CA GLY A 92 -22.79 -8.03 -10.37
C GLY A 92 -21.39 -7.48 -10.16
N LEU A 93 -20.45 -7.89 -11.01
CA LEU A 93 -19.12 -7.28 -11.10
C LEU A 93 -19.19 -6.20 -12.17
N PHE A 94 -18.78 -5.00 -11.84
CA PHE A 94 -18.81 -3.86 -12.75
C PHE A 94 -17.44 -3.20 -12.80
N LYS A 95 -17.07 -2.72 -13.99
CA LYS A 95 -15.86 -1.92 -14.15
C LYS A 95 -16.10 -0.53 -13.56
N LEU A 96 -15.12 0.00 -12.83
CA LEU A 96 -15.29 1.24 -12.08
C LEU A 96 -15.54 2.44 -12.99
N ASP A 97 -14.92 2.49 -14.16
CA ASP A 97 -15.12 3.53 -15.17
C ASP A 97 -16.56 3.58 -15.73
N LYS A 98 -17.29 2.46 -15.63
CA LYS A 98 -18.70 2.34 -16.05
C LYS A 98 -19.68 2.59 -14.90
N VAL A 99 -19.28 2.40 -13.66
CA VAL A 99 -20.11 2.66 -12.47
C VAL A 99 -20.12 4.15 -12.15
N GLU A 100 -18.97 4.79 -12.30
CA GLU A 100 -18.76 6.20 -12.00
C GLU A 100 -18.80 7.04 -13.31
N ASP A 101 -19.96 7.08 -13.93
CA ASP A 101 -20.16 7.72 -15.23
C ASP A 101 -19.73 9.19 -15.29
N LEU A 102 -19.71 9.89 -14.15
CA LEU A 102 -19.40 11.32 -14.10
C LEU A 102 -17.92 11.64 -14.33
N TYR A 103 -16.98 10.76 -13.92
CA TYR A 103 -15.55 11.05 -14.02
C TYR A 103 -14.69 9.89 -14.54
N GLN A 104 -15.25 8.72 -14.78
CA GLN A 104 -14.67 7.55 -15.46
C GLN A 104 -13.20 7.29 -15.11
N PRO A 105 -12.89 6.91 -13.86
CA PRO A 105 -11.51 6.78 -13.42
C PRO A 105 -10.81 5.61 -14.13
N ASP A 106 -9.64 5.86 -14.71
CA ASP A 106 -8.80 4.85 -15.36
C ASP A 106 -7.94 4.08 -14.35
N ARG A 107 -7.71 4.68 -13.16
CA ARG A 107 -6.89 4.13 -12.09
C ARG A 107 -7.32 4.67 -10.74
N MET A 108 -6.97 3.91 -9.70
CA MET A 108 -7.20 4.29 -8.31
C MET A 108 -5.87 4.34 -7.56
N TYR A 109 -5.54 5.50 -6.98
CA TYR A 109 -4.43 5.63 -6.03
C TYR A 109 -4.91 5.25 -4.65
N ILE A 110 -4.28 4.26 -4.05
CA ILE A 110 -4.74 3.69 -2.77
C ILE A 110 -3.85 4.19 -1.63
N ASN A 111 -4.47 4.59 -0.53
CA ASN A 111 -3.75 4.80 0.72
C ASN A 111 -3.39 3.41 1.28
N PRO A 112 -2.09 3.05 1.42
CA PRO A 112 -1.69 1.73 1.88
C PRO A 112 -2.21 1.40 3.29
N ASN A 113 -2.43 2.39 4.14
CA ASN A 113 -2.98 2.21 5.49
C ASN A 113 -4.47 1.80 5.49
N GLN A 114 -5.14 1.89 4.35
CA GLN A 114 -6.53 1.45 4.18
C GLN A 114 -6.65 0.06 3.58
N ILE A 115 -5.54 -0.58 3.22
CA ILE A 115 -5.52 -1.95 2.72
C ILE A 115 -5.53 -2.91 3.92
N LEU A 116 -6.60 -3.70 4.05
CA LEU A 116 -6.69 -4.77 5.03
C LEU A 116 -5.93 -6.03 4.56
N GLY A 117 -6.02 -6.34 3.27
CA GLY A 117 -5.36 -7.48 2.66
C GLY A 117 -5.39 -7.42 1.14
N VAL A 118 -4.49 -8.18 0.52
CA VAL A 118 -4.41 -8.33 -0.93
C VAL A 118 -4.35 -9.82 -1.25
N GLU A 119 -5.26 -10.28 -2.10
CA GLU A 119 -5.38 -11.68 -2.49
C GLU A 119 -5.24 -11.82 -4.01
N PRO A 120 -4.46 -12.79 -4.50
CA PRO A 120 -4.39 -13.06 -5.94
C PRO A 120 -5.72 -13.64 -6.42
N VAL A 121 -6.25 -13.09 -7.52
CA VAL A 121 -7.46 -13.64 -8.16
C VAL A 121 -7.08 -14.87 -8.96
N ASN A 122 -7.64 -16.03 -8.61
CA ASN A 122 -7.42 -17.26 -9.37
C ASN A 122 -7.98 -17.09 -10.80
N PRO A 123 -7.19 -17.37 -11.86
CA PRO A 123 -7.63 -17.24 -13.26
C PRO A 123 -8.89 -18.06 -13.61
N ASN A 124 -9.13 -19.15 -12.89
CA ASN A 124 -10.32 -20.01 -13.10
C ASN A 124 -11.51 -19.60 -12.22
N SER A 125 -11.40 -18.54 -11.44
CA SER A 125 -12.47 -18.07 -10.58
C SER A 125 -13.61 -17.41 -11.37
N LYS A 126 -14.80 -17.35 -10.75
CA LYS A 126 -15.95 -16.66 -11.32
C LYS A 126 -15.66 -15.17 -11.57
N VAL A 127 -14.89 -14.54 -10.69
CA VAL A 127 -14.48 -13.13 -10.83
C VAL A 127 -13.62 -12.97 -12.09
N ALA A 128 -12.60 -13.82 -12.29
CA ALA A 128 -11.76 -13.76 -13.48
C ALA A 128 -12.56 -13.96 -14.78
N GLN A 129 -13.53 -14.87 -14.79
CA GLN A 129 -14.42 -15.09 -15.94
C GLN A 129 -15.29 -13.86 -16.23
N LEU A 130 -15.84 -13.21 -15.20
CA LEU A 130 -16.64 -12.00 -15.37
C LEU A 130 -15.78 -10.81 -15.86
N ILE A 131 -14.55 -10.68 -15.37
CA ILE A 131 -13.61 -9.66 -15.87
C ILE A 131 -13.33 -9.89 -17.36
N ALA A 132 -13.05 -11.13 -17.77
CA ALA A 132 -12.79 -11.47 -19.17
C ALA A 132 -13.97 -11.16 -20.09
N GLN A 133 -15.20 -11.41 -19.64
CA GLN A 133 -16.41 -11.09 -20.38
C GLN A 133 -16.60 -9.58 -20.58
N GLN A 134 -16.22 -8.77 -19.61
CA GLN A 134 -16.33 -7.31 -19.70
C GLN A 134 -15.19 -6.65 -20.48
N ALA A 135 -13.99 -7.26 -20.49
CA ALA A 135 -12.86 -6.75 -21.26
C ALA A 135 -13.00 -6.97 -22.77
N GLY A 136 -13.90 -7.86 -23.21
CA GLY A 136 -14.19 -8.17 -24.62
C GLY A 136 -15.25 -7.26 -25.26
N HIS A 137 -15.77 -6.30 -24.52
CA HIS A 137 -16.74 -5.30 -24.98
C HIS A 137 -16.14 -3.90 -24.78
#